data_0966f72b045180100e0850d8f737e890
#
_entry.id   0966f72b045180100e0850d8f737e890
#
_cell.length_a   1.000
_cell.length_b   1.000
_cell.length_c   1.000
_cell.angle_alpha   90.00
_cell.angle_beta   90.00
_cell.angle_gamma   90.00
#
_symmetry.space_group_name_H-M   'P 1'
#
loop_
_entity.id
_entity.type
_entity.pdbx_description
1 polymer ?
#
loop_
_entity_poly.entity_id
_entity_poly.type
_entity_poly.pdbx_seq_one_letter_code
_entity_poly.pdbx_strand_id
1 'polypeptide(L)'
;PCENTLINNNILHVNPKTASFIDRSIITSDSWDGYANNTIFKENIFFAPQESEIRLTKSTNNIFDGNYYLGNFIGKPADKSAKDASAYYYSCISKDPMGFDSLSFLFDTVIVGDGAAVLKVVSKDAIHRFFEDMKN
;
A
#
# COMPACT_ATOMS: atom_id res chain seq x y z
N PRO A 1 -1.59 8.66 20.49
CA PRO A 1 -2.39 8.18 19.36
C PRO A 1 -2.67 9.30 18.37
N CYS A 2 -2.81 8.95 17.09
CA CYS A 2 -3.25 9.89 16.06
C CYS A 2 -4.75 9.74 15.84
N GLU A 3 -5.41 10.86 15.63
CA GLU A 3 -6.83 10.89 15.29
C GLU A 3 -7.08 11.77 14.08
N ASN A 4 -8.16 11.48 13.37
CA ASN A 4 -8.57 12.26 12.20
C ASN A 4 -7.48 12.34 11.11
N THR A 5 -6.82 11.21 10.85
CA THR A 5 -5.73 11.11 9.88
C THR A 5 -6.27 10.77 8.49
N LEU A 6 -5.73 11.42 7.46
CA LEU A 6 -5.99 11.07 6.07
C LEU A 6 -4.74 10.42 5.48
N ILE A 7 -4.90 9.18 4.99
CA ILE A 7 -3.88 8.44 4.24
C ILE A 7 -4.41 8.30 2.81
N ASN A 8 -3.84 9.06 1.90
CA ASN A 8 -4.40 9.24 0.56
C ASN A 8 -3.31 9.15 -0.52
N ASN A 9 -3.62 8.47 -1.62
CA ASN A 9 -2.75 8.34 -2.79
C ASN A 9 -1.34 7.79 -2.47
N ASN A 10 -1.28 6.80 -1.60
CA ASN A 10 -0.02 6.14 -1.26
C ASN A 10 0.06 4.76 -1.89
N ILE A 11 1.29 4.28 -2.05
CA ILE A 11 1.58 2.90 -2.42
C ILE A 11 2.20 2.23 -1.21
N LEU A 12 1.54 1.19 -0.72
CA LEU A 12 2.02 0.37 0.39
C LEU A 12 2.37 -1.00 -0.19
N HIS A 13 3.64 -1.37 -0.07
CA HIS A 13 4.16 -2.64 -0.57
C HIS A 13 4.78 -3.44 0.55
N VAL A 14 4.30 -4.66 0.75
CA VAL A 14 4.88 -5.59 1.72
C VAL A 14 6.01 -6.36 1.04
N ASN A 15 7.24 -6.14 1.52
CA ASN A 15 8.41 -6.86 1.05
C ASN A 15 8.41 -8.29 1.64
N PRO A 16 8.24 -9.35 0.84
CA PRO A 16 8.16 -10.71 1.36
C PRO A 16 9.41 -11.18 2.10
N LYS A 17 10.57 -10.69 1.74
CA LYS A 17 11.84 -11.03 2.43
C LYS A 17 11.87 -10.47 3.84
N THR A 18 11.47 -9.22 4.00
CA THR A 18 11.43 -8.56 5.31
C THR A 18 10.28 -9.10 6.15
N ALA A 19 9.12 -9.28 5.55
CA ALA A 19 7.92 -9.76 6.22
C ALA A 19 8.05 -11.19 6.80
N SER A 20 9.04 -11.98 6.37
CA SER A 20 9.31 -13.28 6.97
C SER A 20 9.89 -13.20 8.38
N PHE A 21 10.47 -12.07 8.75
CA PHE A 21 11.12 -11.85 10.05
C PHE A 21 10.31 -10.98 11.00
N ILE A 22 9.40 -10.19 10.45
CA ILE A 22 8.56 -9.28 11.22
C ILE A 22 7.08 -9.52 10.89
N ASP A 23 6.23 -8.61 11.27
CA ASP A 23 4.81 -8.65 10.96
C ASP A 23 4.57 -8.56 9.45
N ARG A 24 3.70 -9.43 8.92
CA ARG A 24 3.28 -9.44 7.52
C ARG A 24 2.12 -8.49 7.23
N SER A 25 1.67 -7.75 8.22
CA SER A 25 0.56 -6.82 8.05
C SER A 25 0.96 -5.63 7.20
N ILE A 26 0.15 -5.31 6.20
CA ILE A 26 0.33 -4.10 5.40
C ILE A 26 -0.13 -2.87 6.18
N ILE A 27 -1.10 -3.05 7.05
CA ILE A 27 -1.55 -2.05 8.01
C ILE A 27 -1.64 -2.72 9.37
N THR A 28 -1.02 -2.10 10.36
CA THR A 28 -1.15 -2.51 11.75
C THR A 28 -1.50 -1.28 12.58
N SER A 29 -2.60 -1.36 13.30
CA SER A 29 -2.91 -0.44 14.38
C SER A 29 -2.69 -1.16 15.68
N ASP A 30 -1.64 -0.78 16.39
CA ASP A 30 -1.30 -1.35 17.68
C ASP A 30 -1.33 -0.26 18.75
N SER A 31 -1.45 -0.66 20.02
CA SER A 31 -1.52 0.28 21.12
C SER A 31 -0.13 0.52 21.69
N TRP A 32 0.32 1.74 21.60
CA TRP A 32 1.46 2.21 22.40
C TRP A 32 0.98 3.05 23.58
N ASP A 33 0.02 3.93 23.33
CA ASP A 33 -0.65 4.76 24.33
C ASP A 33 -2.06 5.13 23.82
N GLY A 34 -2.76 4.11 23.34
CA GLY A 34 -4.07 4.23 22.67
C GLY A 34 -3.98 3.89 21.19
N TYR A 35 -5.13 3.73 20.57
CA TYR A 35 -5.25 3.39 19.15
C TYR A 35 -5.48 4.63 18.30
N ALA A 36 -5.01 4.59 17.06
CA ALA A 36 -5.40 5.57 16.06
C ALA A 36 -6.86 5.34 15.64
N ASN A 37 -7.68 6.37 15.69
CA ASN A 37 -9.09 6.31 15.33
C ASN A 37 -9.43 7.34 14.26
N ASN A 38 -10.57 7.18 13.61
CA ASN A 38 -11.06 8.12 12.60
C ASN A 38 -10.05 8.33 11.46
N THR A 39 -9.38 7.26 11.03
CA THR A 39 -8.44 7.32 9.91
C THR A 39 -9.19 7.05 8.60
N ILE A 40 -8.95 7.88 7.61
CA ILE A 40 -9.49 7.69 6.25
C ILE A 40 -8.37 7.19 5.36
N PHE A 41 -8.55 6.00 4.79
CA PHE A 41 -7.68 5.42 3.77
C PHE A 41 -8.37 5.58 2.42
N LYS A 42 -7.85 6.47 1.57
CA LYS A 42 -8.51 6.80 0.31
C LYS A 42 -7.55 6.70 -0.87
N GLU A 43 -8.00 6.01 -1.91
CA GLU A 43 -7.28 5.95 -3.19
C GLU A 43 -5.81 5.52 -3.02
N ASN A 44 -5.55 4.57 -2.12
CA ASN A 44 -4.23 3.97 -1.96
C ASN A 44 -4.13 2.67 -2.79
N ILE A 45 -2.90 2.27 -3.03
CA ILE A 45 -2.58 0.97 -3.61
C ILE A 45 -1.96 0.11 -2.52
N PHE A 46 -2.65 -0.95 -2.14
CA PHE A 46 -2.12 -1.96 -1.23
C PHE A 46 -1.61 -3.13 -2.07
N PHE A 47 -0.31 -3.37 -2.06
CA PHE A 47 0.31 -4.42 -2.85
C PHE A 47 1.07 -5.39 -1.96
N ALA A 48 0.63 -6.66 -1.94
CA ALA A 48 1.25 -7.72 -1.17
C ALA A 48 1.45 -8.95 -2.06
N PRO A 49 2.69 -9.27 -2.48
CA PRO A 49 2.98 -10.46 -3.28
C PRO A 49 2.66 -11.78 -2.58
N GLN A 50 2.65 -11.77 -1.27
CA GLN A 50 2.21 -12.88 -0.42
C GLN A 50 1.04 -12.45 0.45
N GLU A 51 0.33 -13.41 1.03
CA GLU A 51 -0.77 -13.10 1.95
C GLU A 51 -0.34 -12.11 3.03
N SER A 52 -1.14 -11.09 3.24
CA SER A 52 -0.90 -10.02 4.21
C SER A 52 -2.16 -9.76 5.04
N GLU A 53 -2.05 -8.96 6.07
CA GLU A 53 -3.16 -8.66 6.97
C GLU A 53 -3.38 -7.15 7.07
N ILE A 54 -4.64 -6.76 7.17
CA ILE A 54 -5.05 -5.43 7.61
C ILE A 54 -5.58 -5.59 9.03
N ARG A 55 -4.73 -5.25 10.01
CA ARG A 55 -5.00 -5.46 11.42
C ARG A 55 -5.25 -4.13 12.12
N LEU A 56 -6.51 -3.83 12.35
CA LEU A 56 -6.94 -2.57 12.98
C LEU A 56 -7.13 -2.70 14.49
N THR A 57 -7.18 -3.92 15.01
CA THR A 57 -7.30 -4.25 16.42
C THR A 57 -8.51 -3.54 17.06
N LYS A 58 -8.26 -2.62 17.98
CA LYS A 58 -9.31 -1.82 18.63
C LYS A 58 -9.44 -0.40 18.06
N SER A 59 -8.75 -0.12 16.97
CA SER A 59 -8.92 1.14 16.21
C SER A 59 -10.35 1.21 15.64
N THR A 60 -11.00 2.33 15.78
CA THR A 60 -12.43 2.50 15.44
C THR A 60 -12.66 3.65 14.46
N ASN A 61 -13.83 3.62 13.84
CA ASN A 61 -14.31 4.67 12.92
C ASN A 61 -13.35 4.92 11.75
N ASN A 62 -12.67 3.88 11.28
CA ASN A 62 -11.83 3.99 10.10
C ASN A 62 -12.66 3.83 8.83
N ILE A 63 -12.34 4.61 7.82
CA ILE A 63 -13.03 4.60 6.53
C ILE A 63 -12.04 4.17 5.46
N PHE A 64 -12.44 3.19 4.65
CA PHE A 64 -11.72 2.77 3.45
C PHE A 64 -12.57 3.12 2.24
N ASP A 65 -12.02 3.91 1.32
CA ASP A 65 -12.76 4.42 0.18
C ASP A 65 -11.91 4.47 -1.09
N GLY A 66 -12.23 3.61 -2.03
CA GLY A 66 -11.63 3.65 -3.36
C GLY A 66 -10.20 3.15 -3.46
N ASN A 67 -9.77 2.28 -2.54
CA ASN A 67 -8.43 1.72 -2.58
C ASN A 67 -8.33 0.55 -3.57
N TYR A 68 -7.13 0.31 -4.09
CA TYR A 68 -6.77 -0.89 -4.85
C TYR A 68 -6.15 -1.93 -3.93
N TYR A 69 -6.64 -3.16 -4.01
CA TYR A 69 -6.16 -4.27 -3.19
C TYR A 69 -5.50 -5.30 -4.11
N LEU A 70 -4.19 -5.21 -4.24
CA LEU A 70 -3.37 -6.09 -5.07
C LEU A 70 -2.76 -7.17 -4.19
N GLY A 71 -3.50 -8.22 -3.96
CA GLY A 71 -3.06 -9.31 -3.10
C GLY A 71 -4.21 -9.97 -2.36
N ASN A 72 -3.85 -10.88 -1.47
CA ASN A 72 -4.77 -11.57 -0.58
C ASN A 72 -4.62 -10.98 0.84
N PHE A 73 -5.63 -10.30 1.31
CA PHE A 73 -5.61 -9.58 2.58
C PHE A 73 -6.58 -10.18 3.58
N ILE A 74 -6.04 -10.68 4.69
CA ILE A 74 -6.83 -11.09 5.85
C ILE A 74 -7.31 -9.83 6.56
N GLY A 75 -8.57 -9.82 7.00
CA GLY A 75 -9.13 -8.68 7.73
C GLY A 75 -9.41 -7.45 6.86
N LYS A 76 -9.50 -7.63 5.54
CA LYS A 76 -9.85 -6.55 4.62
C LYS A 76 -11.17 -5.91 5.05
N PRO A 77 -11.18 -4.60 5.37
CA PRO A 77 -12.40 -3.92 5.76
C PRO A 77 -13.32 -3.67 4.56
N ALA A 78 -14.55 -3.29 4.85
CA ALA A 78 -15.47 -2.83 3.84
C ALA A 78 -14.92 -1.54 3.20
N ASP A 79 -14.82 -1.54 1.89
CA ASP A 79 -14.40 -0.39 1.09
C ASP A 79 -15.49 -0.17 0.03
N LYS A 80 -16.28 0.88 0.21
CA LYS A 80 -17.48 1.08 -0.61
C LYS A 80 -17.20 1.36 -2.08
N SER A 81 -15.98 1.77 -2.40
CA SER A 81 -15.55 2.09 -3.76
C SER A 81 -14.28 1.33 -4.14
N ALA A 82 -14.06 0.16 -3.53
CA ALA A 82 -12.88 -0.66 -3.80
C ALA A 82 -12.68 -0.86 -5.31
N LYS A 83 -11.43 -0.71 -5.75
CA LYS A 83 -11.05 -0.86 -7.14
C LYS A 83 -10.54 -2.29 -7.39
N ASP A 84 -10.98 -2.88 -8.49
CA ASP A 84 -10.51 -4.19 -8.92
C ASP A 84 -9.31 -4.02 -9.88
N ALA A 85 -8.17 -4.57 -9.48
CA ALA A 85 -6.97 -4.65 -10.29
C ALA A 85 -6.38 -6.07 -10.26
N SER A 86 -7.22 -7.08 -10.08
CA SER A 86 -6.81 -8.47 -9.94
C SER A 86 -6.03 -8.96 -11.16
N ALA A 87 -6.46 -8.62 -12.37
CA ALA A 87 -5.76 -9.02 -13.60
C ALA A 87 -4.35 -8.43 -13.64
N TYR A 88 -4.20 -7.18 -13.27
CA TYR A 88 -2.89 -6.54 -13.16
C TYR A 88 -2.02 -7.23 -12.09
N TYR A 89 -2.58 -7.48 -10.92
CA TYR A 89 -1.89 -8.19 -9.85
C TYR A 89 -1.36 -9.56 -10.30
N TYR A 90 -2.21 -10.39 -10.88
CA TYR A 90 -1.79 -11.70 -11.35
C TYR A 90 -0.74 -11.64 -12.46
N SER A 91 -0.84 -10.67 -13.35
CA SER A 91 0.20 -10.42 -14.34
C SER A 91 1.53 -10.04 -13.70
N CYS A 92 1.52 -9.21 -12.68
CA CYS A 92 2.73 -8.83 -11.96
C CYS A 92 3.40 -10.01 -11.28
N ILE A 93 2.68 -10.75 -10.44
CA ILE A 93 3.28 -11.84 -9.65
C ILE A 93 3.70 -13.04 -10.49
N SER A 94 3.12 -13.26 -11.67
CA SER A 94 3.56 -14.32 -12.57
C SER A 94 4.97 -14.08 -13.14
N LYS A 95 5.36 -12.82 -13.30
CA LYS A 95 6.66 -12.40 -13.84
C LYS A 95 7.63 -11.98 -12.76
N ASP A 96 7.11 -11.51 -11.64
CA ASP A 96 7.87 -10.93 -10.52
C ASP A 96 7.21 -11.34 -9.20
N PRO A 97 7.42 -12.60 -8.75
CA PRO A 97 6.75 -13.13 -7.55
C PRO A 97 7.01 -12.34 -6.29
N MET A 98 8.10 -11.59 -6.22
CA MET A 98 8.46 -10.76 -5.07
C MET A 98 7.88 -9.33 -5.16
N GLY A 99 7.38 -8.93 -6.32
CA GLY A 99 6.79 -7.62 -6.55
C GLY A 99 7.76 -6.44 -6.56
N PHE A 100 9.08 -6.70 -6.63
CA PHE A 100 10.07 -5.61 -6.57
C PHE A 100 10.09 -4.75 -7.83
N ASP A 101 9.95 -5.39 -8.99
CA ASP A 101 10.02 -4.70 -10.26
C ASP A 101 8.67 -4.24 -10.78
N SER A 102 7.58 -4.85 -10.28
CA SER A 102 6.22 -4.59 -10.76
C SER A 102 5.77 -3.14 -10.58
N LEU A 103 6.26 -2.47 -9.54
CA LEU A 103 5.95 -1.08 -9.26
C LEU A 103 7.13 -0.14 -9.52
N SER A 104 8.21 -0.63 -10.12
CA SER A 104 9.44 0.15 -10.33
C SER A 104 9.23 1.40 -11.18
N PHE A 105 8.28 1.35 -12.13
CA PHE A 105 7.94 2.49 -12.98
C PHE A 105 7.29 3.66 -12.21
N LEU A 106 6.86 3.42 -10.99
CA LEU A 106 6.27 4.46 -10.14
C LEU A 106 7.34 5.29 -9.41
N PHE A 107 8.61 4.90 -9.51
CA PHE A 107 9.69 5.54 -8.77
C PHE A 107 10.68 6.23 -9.68
N ASP A 108 11.05 7.43 -9.31
CA ASP A 108 12.18 8.16 -9.89
C ASP A 108 13.40 8.02 -8.99
N THR A 109 14.57 8.08 -9.58
CA THR A 109 15.84 8.09 -8.86
C THR A 109 16.30 9.53 -8.66
N VAL A 110 16.52 9.93 -7.42
CA VAL A 110 17.03 11.25 -7.06
C VAL A 110 18.39 11.10 -6.40
N ILE A 111 19.37 11.83 -6.91
CA ILE A 111 20.72 11.90 -6.34
C ILE A 111 20.75 13.07 -5.36
N VAL A 112 21.13 12.80 -4.13
CA VAL A 112 21.17 13.77 -3.05
C VAL A 112 22.61 14.12 -2.71
N GLY A 113 22.91 15.43 -2.62
CA GLY A 113 24.26 15.94 -2.37
C GLY A 113 25.18 15.69 -3.57
N ASP A 114 26.47 15.51 -3.32
CA ASP A 114 27.50 15.27 -4.35
C ASP A 114 27.55 13.81 -4.82
N GLY A 115 26.39 13.16 -4.95
CA GLY A 115 26.30 11.75 -5.30
C GLY A 115 26.46 10.82 -4.10
N ALA A 116 26.41 11.34 -2.88
CA ALA A 116 26.60 10.58 -1.64
C ALA A 116 25.40 9.66 -1.30
N ALA A 117 24.20 9.96 -1.79
CA ALA A 117 23.02 9.16 -1.59
C ALA A 117 22.15 9.12 -2.84
N VAL A 118 21.51 7.97 -3.05
CA VAL A 118 20.53 7.76 -4.12
C VAL A 118 19.21 7.39 -3.45
N LEU A 119 18.18 8.18 -3.73
CA LEU A 119 16.83 7.96 -3.22
C LEU A 119 15.90 7.53 -4.34
N LYS A 120 15.02 6.60 -3.99
CA LYS A 120 13.85 6.26 -4.82
C LYS A 120 12.67 7.05 -4.30
N VAL A 121 12.12 7.92 -5.14
CA VAL A 121 10.94 8.72 -4.81
C VAL A 121 9.80 8.35 -5.74
N VAL A 122 8.58 8.37 -5.22
CA VAL A 122 7.41 8.07 -6.04
C VAL A 122 7.19 9.21 -7.03
N SER A 123 7.13 8.87 -8.30
CA SER A 123 6.87 9.83 -9.36
C SER A 123 5.43 10.35 -9.26
N LYS A 124 5.29 11.67 -9.16
CA LYS A 124 3.99 12.33 -9.00
C LYS A 124 3.00 11.97 -10.13
N ASP A 125 3.49 11.96 -11.36
CA ASP A 125 2.66 11.65 -12.52
C ASP A 125 2.40 10.14 -12.69
N ALA A 126 3.32 9.31 -12.20
CA ALA A 126 3.19 7.86 -12.31
C ALA A 126 2.03 7.31 -11.48
N ILE A 127 1.81 7.82 -10.28
CA ILE A 127 0.67 7.43 -9.46
C ILE A 127 -0.65 7.76 -10.18
N HIS A 128 -0.76 8.97 -10.70
CA HIS A 128 -1.95 9.39 -11.44
C HIS A 128 -2.20 8.50 -12.65
N ARG A 129 -1.17 8.21 -13.45
CA ARG A 129 -1.27 7.30 -14.60
C ARG A 129 -1.66 5.89 -14.19
N PHE A 130 -1.12 5.39 -13.10
CA PHE A 130 -1.49 4.07 -12.59
C PHE A 130 -2.99 4.01 -12.28
N PHE A 131 -3.52 4.99 -11.56
CA PHE A 131 -4.95 5.03 -11.26
C PHE A 131 -5.81 5.17 -12.51
N GLU A 132 -5.39 5.97 -13.49
CA GLU A 132 -6.13 6.10 -14.76
C GLU A 132 -6.10 4.80 -15.57
N ASP A 133 -4.97 4.11 -15.64
CA ASP A 133 -4.83 2.84 -16.35
C ASP A 133 -5.68 1.73 -15.70
N MET A 134 -5.81 1.73 -14.37
CA MET A 134 -6.62 0.76 -13.64
C MET A 134 -8.14 0.96 -13.85
N LYS A 135 -8.59 2.11 -14.31
CA LYS A 135 -10.00 2.37 -14.63
C LYS A 135 -10.46 1.70 -15.92
N ASN A 136 -9.54 1.32 -16.76
CA ASN A 136 -9.80 0.66 -18.04
C ASN A 136 -9.66 -0.87 -17.87
#